data_365a9b2c71835ceba227ce2c43baf710
#
_entry.id   365a9b2c71835ceba227ce2c43baf710
#
_cell.length_a   1.000
_cell.length_b   1.000
_cell.length_c   1.000
_cell.angle_alpha   90.00
_cell.angle_beta   90.00
_cell.angle_gamma   90.00
#
_symmetry.space_group_name_H-M   'P 1'
#
loop_
_entity.id
_entity.type
_entity.pdbx_description
1 polymer ?
#
loop_
_entity_poly.entity_id
_entity_poly.type
_entity_poly.pdbx_seq_one_letter_code
_entity_poly.pdbx_strand_id
1 'polypeptide(L)'
;MREKWIVEAKKGDFNGLSAKLKVSPLAVRCLMNRGVESEQEMRSFLYGTLDDLHDPFTMKGMNEAVQEIVQAREQGRKVAIASDFDCDGIFSAYILWKGFQRIGLDSEIFTPDRVKEGYG
;
A
#
# COMPACT_ATOMS: atom_id res chain seq x y z
N MET A 1 -18.70 -13.16 25.86
CA MET A 1 -19.51 -12.57 24.76
C MET A 1 -19.80 -13.69 23.75
N ARG A 2 -21.05 -13.82 23.26
CA ARG A 2 -21.36 -14.77 22.19
C ARG A 2 -20.90 -14.15 20.85
N GLU A 3 -20.01 -14.80 20.14
CA GLU A 3 -19.63 -14.41 18.77
C GLU A 3 -20.84 -14.53 17.84
N LYS A 4 -21.03 -13.51 17.01
CA LYS A 4 -22.07 -13.49 15.99
C LYS A 4 -21.42 -13.52 14.62
N TRP A 5 -21.57 -14.63 13.93
CA TRP A 5 -21.10 -14.77 12.55
C TRP A 5 -22.13 -14.17 11.59
N ILE A 6 -21.68 -13.32 10.68
CA ILE A 6 -22.51 -12.69 9.66
C ILE A 6 -21.92 -13.02 8.31
N VAL A 7 -22.75 -13.57 7.42
CA VAL A 7 -22.39 -13.77 6.02
C VAL A 7 -22.77 -12.54 5.24
N GLU A 8 -21.80 -11.89 4.62
CA GLU A 8 -22.06 -10.79 3.71
C GLU A 8 -22.63 -11.31 2.40
N ALA A 9 -23.86 -10.89 2.07
CA ALA A 9 -24.62 -11.38 0.92
C ALA A 9 -24.97 -10.22 0.00
N LYS A 10 -23.97 -9.60 -0.64
CA LYS A 10 -24.24 -8.63 -1.71
C LYS A 10 -24.89 -9.31 -2.90
N LYS A 11 -25.86 -8.62 -3.51
CA LYS A 11 -26.51 -9.07 -4.76
C LYS A 11 -25.70 -8.58 -5.96
N GLY A 12 -25.61 -9.39 -7.00
CA GLY A 12 -24.91 -9.00 -8.22
C GLY A 12 -24.96 -10.09 -9.30
N ASP A 13 -24.57 -9.74 -10.51
CA ASP A 13 -24.42 -10.68 -11.62
C ASP A 13 -23.06 -11.39 -11.56
N PHE A 14 -22.93 -12.31 -10.62
CA PHE A 14 -21.67 -13.05 -10.41
C PHE A 14 -21.27 -13.89 -11.62
N ASN A 15 -22.24 -14.47 -12.33
CA ASN A 15 -21.97 -15.34 -13.48
C ASN A 15 -21.60 -14.53 -14.72
N GLY A 16 -22.29 -13.44 -15.00
CA GLY A 16 -21.97 -12.57 -16.13
C GLY A 16 -20.60 -11.91 -15.97
N LEU A 17 -20.31 -11.37 -14.79
CA LEU A 17 -18.99 -10.80 -14.49
C LEU A 17 -17.88 -11.86 -14.50
N SER A 18 -18.14 -13.05 -13.97
CA SER A 18 -17.21 -14.19 -14.01
C SER A 18 -16.81 -14.55 -15.44
N ALA A 19 -17.78 -14.66 -16.35
CA ALA A 19 -17.53 -14.96 -17.75
C ALA A 19 -16.70 -13.86 -18.44
N LYS A 20 -17.01 -12.59 -18.21
CA LYS A 20 -16.30 -11.43 -18.76
C LYS A 20 -14.87 -11.30 -18.23
N LEU A 21 -14.68 -11.57 -16.96
CA LEU A 21 -13.40 -11.44 -16.28
C LEU A 21 -12.54 -12.71 -16.35
N LYS A 22 -13.10 -13.82 -16.82
CA LYS A 22 -12.45 -15.15 -16.88
C LYS A 22 -11.94 -15.63 -15.51
N VAL A 23 -12.69 -15.36 -14.46
CA VAL A 23 -12.44 -15.81 -13.10
C VAL A 23 -13.64 -16.57 -12.54
N SER A 24 -13.50 -17.25 -11.41
CA SER A 24 -14.64 -17.95 -10.80
C SER A 24 -15.71 -16.98 -10.27
N PRO A 25 -17.00 -17.37 -10.22
CA PRO A 25 -18.04 -16.56 -9.59
C PRO A 25 -17.75 -16.26 -8.12
N LEU A 26 -17.01 -17.15 -7.43
CA LEU A 26 -16.57 -16.93 -6.07
C LEU A 26 -15.58 -15.75 -5.96
N ALA A 27 -14.63 -15.65 -6.89
CA ALA A 27 -13.71 -14.52 -6.95
C ALA A 27 -14.45 -13.19 -7.14
N VAL A 28 -15.43 -13.14 -8.05
CA VAL A 28 -16.29 -11.97 -8.24
C VAL A 28 -17.02 -11.60 -6.95
N ARG A 29 -17.58 -12.59 -6.24
CA ARG A 29 -18.25 -12.36 -4.95
C ARG A 29 -17.28 -11.77 -3.91
N CYS A 30 -16.06 -12.28 -3.83
CA CYS A 30 -15.04 -11.75 -2.93
C CYS A 30 -14.67 -10.30 -3.24
N LEU A 31 -14.55 -9.94 -4.51
CA LEU A 31 -14.30 -8.56 -4.95
C LEU A 31 -15.46 -7.64 -4.56
N MET A 32 -16.68 -8.04 -4.86
CA MET A 32 -17.87 -7.24 -4.52
C MET A 32 -18.02 -7.05 -3.00
N ASN A 33 -17.73 -8.06 -2.20
CA ASN A 33 -17.77 -7.95 -0.74
C ASN A 33 -16.71 -6.97 -0.21
N ARG A 34 -15.67 -6.71 -0.97
CA ARG A 34 -14.62 -5.70 -0.68
C ARG A 34 -14.88 -4.32 -1.28
N GLY A 35 -16.06 -4.12 -1.89
CA GLY A 35 -16.45 -2.83 -2.47
C GLY A 35 -15.96 -2.60 -3.90
N VAL A 36 -15.33 -3.60 -4.54
CA VAL A 36 -14.94 -3.55 -5.95
C VAL A 36 -16.13 -4.06 -6.76
N GLU A 37 -16.96 -3.17 -7.31
CA GLU A 37 -18.29 -3.53 -7.80
C GLU A 37 -18.42 -3.44 -9.33
N SER A 38 -17.69 -2.52 -9.96
CA SER A 38 -17.74 -2.39 -11.42
C SER A 38 -16.81 -3.37 -12.14
N GLU A 39 -17.17 -3.74 -13.38
CA GLU A 39 -16.31 -4.57 -14.22
C GLU A 39 -14.91 -3.95 -14.42
N GLN A 40 -14.86 -2.63 -14.59
CA GLN A 40 -13.61 -1.90 -14.80
C GLN A 40 -12.70 -1.96 -13.55
N GLU A 41 -13.25 -1.68 -12.38
CA GLU A 41 -12.51 -1.79 -11.11
C GLU A 41 -12.01 -3.22 -10.87
N MET A 42 -12.86 -4.23 -11.15
CA MET A 42 -12.47 -5.63 -11.06
C MET A 42 -11.33 -5.99 -12.01
N ARG A 43 -11.35 -5.45 -13.25
CA ARG A 43 -10.26 -5.65 -14.21
C ARG A 43 -8.97 -5.02 -13.73
N SER A 44 -9.02 -3.78 -13.26
CA SER A 44 -7.86 -3.07 -12.72
C SER A 44 -7.30 -3.80 -11.49
N PHE A 45 -8.18 -4.30 -10.61
CA PHE A 45 -7.76 -5.06 -9.43
C PHE A 45 -7.08 -6.40 -9.76
N LEU A 46 -7.62 -7.13 -10.77
CA LEU A 46 -7.14 -8.48 -11.11
C LEU A 46 -5.94 -8.48 -12.06
N TYR A 47 -5.89 -7.52 -12.98
CA TYR A 47 -4.98 -7.49 -14.12
C TYR A 47 -4.24 -6.16 -14.26
N GLY A 48 -4.32 -5.31 -13.24
CA GLY A 48 -3.66 -4.02 -13.24
C GLY A 48 -2.14 -4.12 -13.40
N THR A 49 -1.60 -3.10 -14.00
CA THR A 49 -0.17 -2.92 -14.25
C THR A 49 0.37 -1.73 -13.46
N LEU A 50 1.64 -1.42 -13.60
CA LEU A 50 2.21 -0.22 -12.99
C LEU A 50 1.57 1.09 -13.49
N ASP A 51 0.98 1.07 -14.70
CA ASP A 51 0.30 2.23 -15.27
C ASP A 51 -1.05 2.51 -14.59
N ASP A 52 -1.60 1.54 -13.85
CA ASP A 52 -2.83 1.70 -13.06
C ASP A 52 -2.57 2.28 -11.66
N LEU A 53 -1.32 2.50 -11.29
CA LEU A 53 -0.98 3.10 -10.01
C LEU A 53 -1.39 4.58 -9.98
N HIS A 54 -1.92 5.00 -8.83
CA HIS A 54 -2.22 6.42 -8.62
C HIS A 54 -0.93 7.25 -8.58
N ASP A 55 -1.02 8.50 -9.05
CA ASP A 55 0.06 9.46 -8.87
C ASP A 55 0.34 9.64 -7.37
N PRO A 56 1.57 9.37 -6.88
CA PRO A 56 1.91 9.51 -5.48
C PRO A 56 1.69 10.93 -4.93
N PHE A 57 1.72 11.96 -5.78
CA PHE A 57 1.44 13.33 -5.39
C PHE A 57 -0.03 13.61 -5.07
N THR A 58 -0.95 12.67 -5.34
CA THR A 58 -2.33 12.74 -4.85
C THR A 58 -2.44 12.41 -3.36
N MET A 59 -1.42 11.83 -2.75
CA MET A 59 -1.36 11.56 -1.32
C MET A 59 -1.25 12.86 -0.53
N LYS A 60 -2.09 13.01 0.50
CA LYS A 60 -2.07 14.20 1.38
C LYS A 60 -0.69 14.36 2.02
N GLY A 61 -0.12 15.55 1.91
CA GLY A 61 1.18 15.89 2.50
C GLY A 61 2.40 15.44 1.69
N MET A 62 2.22 14.82 0.51
CA MET A 62 3.34 14.34 -0.30
C MET A 62 4.23 15.47 -0.79
N ASN A 63 3.65 16.58 -1.25
CA ASN A 63 4.43 17.73 -1.71
C ASN A 63 5.28 18.32 -0.58
N GLU A 64 4.70 18.48 0.60
CA GLU A 64 5.37 18.99 1.79
C GLU A 64 6.51 18.05 2.23
N ALA A 65 6.25 16.75 2.23
CA ALA A 65 7.26 15.74 2.56
C ALA A 65 8.44 15.77 1.58
N VAL A 66 8.17 15.88 0.28
CA VAL A 66 9.22 15.99 -0.74
C VAL A 66 10.03 17.28 -0.57
N GLN A 67 9.38 18.41 -0.29
CA GLN A 67 10.08 19.68 -0.03
C GLN A 67 11.00 19.59 1.19
N GLU A 68 10.55 18.98 2.29
CA GLU A 68 11.39 18.78 3.48
C GLU A 68 12.60 17.88 3.19
N ILE A 69 12.44 16.84 2.40
CA ILE A 69 13.53 15.95 1.99
C ILE A 69 14.55 16.71 1.12
N VAL A 70 14.08 17.52 0.17
CA VAL A 70 14.95 18.34 -0.67
C VAL A 70 15.74 19.34 0.17
N GLN A 71 15.07 20.04 1.09
CA GLN A 71 15.73 20.98 2.00
C GLN A 71 16.74 20.29 2.92
N ALA A 72 16.40 19.12 3.46
CA ALA A 72 17.32 18.33 4.28
C ALA A 72 18.61 18.01 3.51
N ARG A 73 18.46 17.60 2.25
CA ARG A 73 19.59 17.35 1.36
C ARG A 73 20.46 18.60 1.12
N GLU A 74 19.83 19.72 0.76
CA GLU A 74 20.52 20.98 0.48
C GLU A 74 21.26 21.54 1.69
N GLN A 75 20.70 21.33 2.88
CA GLN A 75 21.27 21.78 4.15
C GLN A 75 22.25 20.75 4.77
N GLY A 76 22.49 19.62 4.12
CA GLY A 76 23.33 18.55 4.65
C GLY A 76 22.80 17.92 5.95
N ARG A 77 21.47 17.99 6.17
CA ARG A 77 20.85 17.36 7.33
C ARG A 77 20.71 15.85 7.12
N LYS A 78 20.90 15.08 8.19
CA LYS A 78 20.66 13.64 8.20
C LYS A 78 19.17 13.35 8.43
N VAL A 79 18.65 12.34 7.72
CA VAL A 79 17.26 11.90 7.84
C VAL A 79 17.21 10.51 8.48
N ALA A 80 16.40 10.36 9.53
CA ALA A 80 16.10 9.06 10.11
C ALA A 80 14.85 8.46 9.43
N ILE A 81 14.96 7.20 9.02
CA ILE A 81 13.86 6.40 8.49
C ILE A 81 13.39 5.47 9.61
N ALA A 82 12.29 5.82 10.28
CA ALA A 82 11.67 4.94 11.25
C ALA A 82 10.75 3.94 10.54
N SER A 83 10.97 2.65 10.76
CA SER A 83 10.17 1.60 10.14
C SER A 83 9.79 0.53 11.15
N ASP A 84 8.75 -0.22 10.82
CA ASP A 84 8.37 -1.40 11.57
C ASP A 84 9.31 -2.59 11.25
N PHE A 85 9.27 -3.63 12.09
CA PHE A 85 10.07 -4.84 11.94
C PHE A 85 9.44 -5.90 11.06
N ASP A 86 8.25 -5.68 10.51
CA ASP A 86 7.63 -6.61 9.57
C ASP A 86 8.21 -6.46 8.15
N CYS A 87 7.79 -7.35 7.25
CA CYS A 87 8.33 -7.35 5.89
C CYS A 87 8.06 -6.03 5.16
N ASP A 88 6.88 -5.45 5.34
CA ASP A 88 6.48 -4.22 4.66
C ASP A 88 7.32 -3.04 5.17
N GLY A 89 7.53 -2.95 6.48
CA GLY A 89 8.39 -1.93 7.10
C GLY A 89 9.84 -2.03 6.63
N ILE A 90 10.42 -3.23 6.67
CA ILE A 90 11.82 -3.47 6.26
C ILE A 90 12.01 -3.12 4.78
N PHE A 91 11.12 -3.58 3.88
CA PHE A 91 11.27 -3.28 2.46
C PHE A 91 11.00 -1.81 2.14
N SER A 92 10.03 -1.18 2.79
CA SER A 92 9.77 0.26 2.63
C SER A 92 10.97 1.10 3.06
N ALA A 93 11.55 0.79 4.22
CA ALA A 93 12.76 1.46 4.71
C ALA A 93 13.94 1.28 3.75
N TYR A 94 14.15 0.07 3.23
CA TYR A 94 15.23 -0.20 2.28
C TYR A 94 15.05 0.58 0.97
N ILE A 95 13.83 0.66 0.43
CA ILE A 95 13.52 1.41 -0.78
C ILE A 95 13.82 2.91 -0.58
N LEU A 96 13.35 3.49 0.53
CA LEU A 96 13.62 4.88 0.88
C LEU A 96 15.11 5.14 1.05
N TRP A 97 15.80 4.30 1.81
CA TRP A 97 17.25 4.43 2.03
C TRP A 97 18.02 4.38 0.72
N LYS A 98 17.70 3.44 -0.17
CA LYS A 98 18.30 3.37 -1.51
C LYS A 98 17.98 4.60 -2.36
N GLY A 99 16.76 5.12 -2.27
CA GLY A 99 16.36 6.37 -2.93
C GLY A 99 17.20 7.55 -2.42
N PHE A 100 17.33 7.68 -1.10
CA PHE A 100 18.09 8.76 -0.48
C PHE A 100 19.58 8.69 -0.82
N GLN A 101 20.17 7.50 -0.84
CA GLN A 101 21.55 7.32 -1.32
C GLN A 101 21.75 7.81 -2.75
N ARG A 102 20.80 7.52 -3.66
CA ARG A 102 20.86 7.94 -5.07
C ARG A 102 20.86 9.45 -5.24
N ILE A 103 20.18 10.17 -4.36
CA ILE A 103 20.13 11.65 -4.40
C ILE A 103 21.19 12.29 -3.51
N GLY A 104 22.07 11.52 -2.89
CA GLY A 104 23.13 12.02 -2.02
C GLY A 104 22.66 12.58 -0.68
N LEU A 105 21.52 12.10 -0.16
CA LEU A 105 20.99 12.45 1.15
C LEU A 105 21.49 11.45 2.20
N ASP A 106 22.13 11.93 3.25
CA ASP A 106 22.56 11.10 4.38
C ASP A 106 21.34 10.62 5.18
N SER A 107 21.25 9.32 5.38
CA SER A 107 20.10 8.73 6.06
C SER A 107 20.48 7.44 6.80
N GLU A 108 19.76 7.16 7.88
CA GLU A 108 19.87 5.92 8.64
C GLU A 108 18.50 5.30 8.87
N ILE A 109 18.49 3.96 8.98
CA ILE A 109 17.27 3.21 9.27
C ILE A 109 17.25 2.89 10.77
N PHE A 110 16.11 3.17 11.39
CA PHE A 110 15.78 2.76 12.75
C PHE A 110 14.59 1.80 12.71
N THR A 111 14.81 0.59 13.25
CA THR A 111 13.74 -0.42 13.38
C THR A 111 13.66 -0.84 14.85
N PRO A 112 12.50 -0.81 15.48
CA PRO A 112 12.33 -1.17 16.88
C PRO A 112 12.62 -2.66 17.12
N ASP A 113 13.10 -2.98 18.33
CA ASP A 113 13.27 -4.36 18.76
C ASP A 113 11.90 -5.00 19.05
N ARG A 114 11.57 -6.04 18.30
CA ARG A 114 10.27 -6.72 18.40
C ARG A 114 9.90 -7.21 19.79
N VAL A 115 10.91 -7.62 20.56
CA VAL A 115 10.70 -8.23 21.89
C VAL A 115 10.68 -7.19 23.00
N LYS A 116 11.53 -6.16 22.88
CA LYS A 116 11.71 -5.15 23.94
C LYS A 116 10.79 -3.95 23.78
N GLU A 117 10.53 -3.53 22.55
CA GLU A 117 9.85 -2.27 22.24
C GLU A 117 8.42 -2.49 21.70
N GLY A 118 8.15 -3.69 21.14
CA GLY A 118 6.82 -4.01 20.63
C GLY A 118 6.53 -3.40 19.27
N TYR A 119 5.23 -3.21 19.00
CA TYR A 119 4.72 -2.69 17.74
C TYR A 119 4.27 -1.24 17.92
N GLY A 120 4.78 -0.32 17.09
CA GLY A 120 4.35 1.09 17.05
C GLY A 120 5.26 2.06 17.77
#